data_9920d6a2a90560544f84758e33e1f569
#
_entry.id   9920d6a2a90560544f84758e33e1f569
#
_cell.length_a   1.000
_cell.length_b   1.000
_cell.length_c   1.000
_cell.angle_alpha   90.00
_cell.angle_beta   90.00
_cell.angle_gamma   90.00
#
_symmetry.space_group_name_H-M   'P 1'
#
loop_
_entity.id
_entity.type
_entity.pdbx_description
1 polymer ?
#
loop_
_entity_poly.entity_id
_entity_poly.type
_entity_poly.pdbx_seq_one_letter_code
_entity_poly.pdbx_strand_id
1 'polypeptide(L)'
;MNFPPRYVSNTRMRRMRKDDFSRRLMREHTLTADDLIYPVFVLEGQNQEEAVPSMPGVKRQSLDKLLFTAEEALKLGIPMLALFPVVTQNKTELAEEAYNPEGLVPTVVRTLREKFPELGIMTDVALDPYTIHGQDGLTDENGYVLNDETIEVLVKQALCHADAGAQVIAPSDMMDGRILAIREALEDAGYIHTRIMAYSAKYASAFYGPFRDAVGSSGNLGKADKKTYQMDPANTNEALHEVALDIQEGADMVMVKPGLPYLDVVRRVKDEFGVPTYAYQVSGEYAMLQAAIQNGWLDSEKTILESLLAFKRAGADGILTYYAIEAAKLLKK
;
A
#
# COMPACT_ATOMS: atom_id res chain seq x y z
N MET A 1 -17.92 -11.87 26.42
CA MET A 1 -19.39 -11.93 26.28
C MET A 1 -19.90 -13.14 27.06
N ASN A 2 -20.77 -12.93 28.05
CA ASN A 2 -21.44 -14.02 28.76
C ASN A 2 -22.71 -14.39 27.97
N PHE A 3 -22.64 -15.45 27.19
CA PHE A 3 -23.84 -15.99 26.57
C PHE A 3 -24.65 -16.79 27.59
N PRO A 4 -25.97 -16.60 27.68
CA PRO A 4 -26.79 -17.41 28.57
C PRO A 4 -26.71 -18.89 28.14
N PRO A 5 -26.69 -19.83 29.10
CA PRO A 5 -26.68 -21.25 28.79
C PRO A 5 -27.90 -21.61 27.93
N ARG A 6 -27.65 -22.25 26.80
CA ARG A 6 -28.69 -22.76 25.90
C ARG A 6 -28.71 -24.27 25.98
N TYR A 7 -29.91 -24.85 25.97
CA TYR A 7 -30.03 -26.32 25.85
C TYR A 7 -29.46 -26.78 24.50
N VAL A 8 -28.50 -27.68 24.52
CA VAL A 8 -27.76 -28.17 23.34
C VAL A 8 -28.68 -28.66 22.24
N SER A 9 -29.78 -29.35 22.59
CA SER A 9 -30.78 -29.86 21.66
C SER A 9 -31.52 -28.79 20.85
N ASN A 10 -31.61 -27.55 21.39
CA ASN A 10 -32.32 -26.43 20.75
C ASN A 10 -31.38 -25.43 20.08
N THR A 11 -30.07 -25.53 20.31
CA THR A 11 -29.06 -24.67 19.71
C THR A 11 -28.52 -25.29 18.42
N ARG A 12 -28.94 -24.74 17.30
CA ARG A 12 -28.51 -25.21 15.95
C ARG A 12 -27.96 -24.05 15.14
N MET A 13 -26.64 -23.86 15.18
CA MET A 13 -25.97 -22.82 14.38
C MET A 13 -26.15 -23.01 12.87
N ARG A 14 -26.31 -24.26 12.40
CA ARG A 14 -26.57 -24.56 11.00
C ARG A 14 -27.93 -24.01 10.49
N ARG A 15 -28.87 -23.65 11.37
CA ARG A 15 -30.15 -23.05 11.00
C ARG A 15 -29.95 -21.76 10.21
N MET A 16 -29.04 -20.90 10.66
CA MET A 16 -28.73 -19.62 10.00
C MET A 16 -27.95 -19.80 8.68
N ARG A 17 -27.32 -20.97 8.47
CA ARG A 17 -26.50 -21.25 7.29
C ARG A 17 -27.25 -22.04 6.20
N LYS A 18 -28.46 -22.54 6.49
CA LYS A 18 -29.22 -23.43 5.61
C LYS A 18 -29.56 -22.75 4.27
N ASP A 19 -30.10 -21.57 4.32
CA ASP A 19 -30.65 -20.87 3.16
C ASP A 19 -29.81 -19.65 2.78
N ASP A 20 -29.78 -19.31 1.50
CA ASP A 20 -28.95 -18.20 0.99
C ASP A 20 -29.35 -16.85 1.58
N PHE A 21 -30.66 -16.54 1.61
CA PHE A 21 -31.14 -15.29 2.19
C PHE A 21 -30.69 -15.11 3.64
N SER A 22 -30.70 -16.19 4.41
CA SER A 22 -30.27 -16.17 5.83
C SER A 22 -28.75 -15.92 5.95
N ARG A 23 -27.93 -16.57 5.11
CA ARG A 23 -26.48 -16.32 5.06
C ARG A 23 -26.17 -14.88 4.67
N ARG A 24 -26.90 -14.29 3.71
CA ARG A 24 -26.73 -12.89 3.32
C ARG A 24 -27.11 -11.92 4.44
N LEU A 25 -28.22 -12.17 5.13
CA LEU A 25 -28.70 -11.32 6.23
C LEU A 25 -27.75 -11.32 7.45
N MET A 26 -27.09 -12.44 7.74
CA MET A 26 -26.17 -12.52 8.88
C MET A 26 -24.70 -12.14 8.54
N ARG A 27 -24.42 -11.77 7.31
CA ARG A 27 -23.09 -11.38 6.87
C ARG A 27 -22.66 -10.09 7.58
N GLU A 28 -21.52 -10.14 8.25
CA GLU A 28 -21.00 -9.02 9.07
C GLU A 28 -20.17 -8.03 8.25
N HIS A 29 -19.51 -8.52 7.18
CA HIS A 29 -18.61 -7.69 6.36
C HIS A 29 -18.95 -7.82 4.88
N THR A 30 -18.82 -6.71 4.17
CA THR A 30 -19.02 -6.65 2.71
C THR A 30 -17.76 -6.03 2.09
N LEU A 31 -17.35 -6.57 0.96
CA LEU A 31 -16.29 -5.99 0.11
C LEU A 31 -16.95 -5.23 -1.03
N THR A 32 -16.50 -4.02 -1.29
CA THR A 32 -16.96 -3.16 -2.39
C THR A 32 -15.75 -2.60 -3.16
N ALA A 33 -15.99 -1.96 -4.30
CA ALA A 33 -14.92 -1.28 -5.02
C ALA A 33 -14.33 -0.10 -4.22
N ASP A 34 -15.13 0.51 -3.33
CA ASP A 34 -14.69 1.62 -2.47
C ASP A 34 -13.61 1.21 -1.45
N ASP A 35 -13.47 -0.08 -1.20
CA ASP A 35 -12.44 -0.62 -0.31
C ASP A 35 -11.07 -0.80 -0.99
N LEU A 36 -10.98 -0.60 -2.31
CA LEU A 36 -9.81 -0.98 -3.10
C LEU A 36 -8.94 0.24 -3.44
N ILE A 37 -7.63 0.08 -3.25
CA ILE A 37 -6.61 1.01 -3.73
C ILE A 37 -5.75 0.24 -4.74
N TYR A 38 -5.56 0.79 -5.93
CA TYR A 38 -4.83 0.09 -6.98
C TYR A 38 -3.38 0.58 -7.08
N PRO A 39 -2.37 -0.24 -6.72
CA PRO A 39 -0.96 0.07 -6.89
C PRO A 39 -0.56 -0.09 -8.35
N VAL A 40 0.12 0.92 -8.90
CA VAL A 40 0.59 0.94 -10.29
C VAL A 40 2.07 1.26 -10.36
N PHE A 41 2.81 0.57 -11.25
CA PHE A 41 4.21 0.84 -11.52
C PHE A 41 4.33 1.75 -12.74
N VAL A 42 5.03 2.87 -12.56
CA VAL A 42 5.15 3.91 -13.58
C VAL A 42 6.57 3.95 -14.15
N LEU A 43 6.66 3.85 -15.48
CA LEU A 43 7.91 3.95 -16.23
C LEU A 43 8.14 5.35 -16.77
N GLU A 44 9.40 5.72 -16.92
CA GLU A 44 9.82 6.83 -17.76
C GLU A 44 9.56 6.53 -19.24
N GLY A 45 9.51 7.58 -20.07
CA GLY A 45 9.35 7.46 -21.52
C GLY A 45 7.91 7.44 -22.02
N GLN A 46 7.69 6.97 -23.23
CA GLN A 46 6.40 6.94 -23.91
C GLN A 46 6.16 5.59 -24.60
N ASN A 47 4.90 5.21 -24.71
CA ASN A 47 4.44 4.00 -25.38
C ASN A 47 5.11 2.71 -24.87
N GLN A 48 5.42 2.68 -23.56
CA GLN A 48 6.07 1.53 -22.92
C GLN A 48 5.10 0.79 -22.03
N GLU A 49 5.13 -0.53 -22.14
CA GLU A 49 4.41 -1.43 -21.26
C GLU A 49 5.25 -2.71 -21.10
N GLU A 50 5.60 -3.04 -19.86
CA GLU A 50 6.44 -4.18 -19.54
C GLU A 50 5.73 -5.08 -18.51
N ALA A 51 5.66 -6.38 -18.80
CA ALA A 51 5.16 -7.35 -17.82
C ALA A 51 6.16 -7.52 -16.66
N VAL A 52 5.66 -7.71 -15.46
CA VAL A 52 6.47 -8.10 -14.30
C VAL A 52 6.46 -9.64 -14.19
N PRO A 53 7.57 -10.34 -14.51
CA PRO A 53 7.58 -11.80 -14.60
C PRO A 53 7.16 -12.51 -13.32
N SER A 54 7.55 -11.97 -12.16
CA SER A 54 7.23 -12.52 -10.84
C SER A 54 5.81 -12.18 -10.36
N MET A 55 5.06 -11.35 -11.12
CA MET A 55 3.70 -10.92 -10.81
C MET A 55 2.80 -11.04 -12.05
N PRO A 56 2.36 -12.25 -12.44
CA PRO A 56 1.58 -12.46 -13.65
C PRO A 56 0.35 -11.55 -13.74
N GLY A 57 0.19 -10.83 -14.84
CA GLY A 57 -0.90 -9.86 -15.06
C GLY A 57 -0.58 -8.43 -14.63
N VAL A 58 0.43 -8.22 -13.79
CA VAL A 58 0.91 -6.89 -13.40
C VAL A 58 1.90 -6.35 -14.43
N LYS A 59 1.81 -5.05 -14.70
CA LYS A 59 2.63 -4.36 -15.70
C LYS A 59 3.25 -3.10 -15.12
N ARG A 60 4.41 -2.72 -15.66
CA ARG A 60 4.97 -1.37 -15.58
C ARG A 60 4.50 -0.61 -16.80
N GLN A 61 4.09 0.64 -16.63
CA GLN A 61 3.48 1.41 -17.72
C GLN A 61 4.03 2.84 -17.75
N SER A 62 4.35 3.34 -18.95
CA SER A 62 4.58 4.77 -19.15
C SER A 62 3.28 5.56 -18.95
N LEU A 63 3.39 6.86 -18.70
CA LEU A 63 2.26 7.73 -18.37
C LEU A 63 1.11 7.61 -19.39
N ASP A 64 1.41 7.63 -20.68
CA ASP A 64 0.40 7.53 -21.74
C ASP A 64 -0.39 6.21 -21.70
N LYS A 65 0.24 5.11 -21.28
CA LYS A 65 -0.43 3.81 -21.06
C LYS A 65 -1.19 3.79 -19.75
N LEU A 66 -0.63 4.38 -18.71
CA LEU A 66 -1.27 4.48 -17.39
C LEU A 66 -2.61 5.23 -17.44
N LEU A 67 -2.78 6.19 -18.36
CA LEU A 67 -4.05 6.90 -18.51
C LEU A 67 -5.22 5.96 -18.83
N PHE A 68 -5.02 4.92 -19.62
CA PHE A 68 -6.07 3.91 -19.88
C PHE A 68 -6.38 3.08 -18.62
N THR A 69 -5.36 2.73 -17.86
CA THR A 69 -5.52 2.02 -16.59
C THR A 69 -6.26 2.88 -15.56
N ALA A 70 -5.94 4.17 -15.48
CA ALA A 70 -6.63 5.11 -14.58
C ALA A 70 -8.12 5.29 -14.97
N GLU A 71 -8.41 5.41 -16.27
CA GLU A 71 -9.79 5.47 -16.75
C GLU A 71 -10.58 4.19 -16.43
N GLU A 72 -9.95 3.02 -16.59
CA GLU A 72 -10.57 1.74 -16.24
C GLU A 72 -10.86 1.65 -14.74
N ALA A 73 -9.89 2.02 -13.90
CA ALA A 73 -10.05 2.03 -12.45
C ALA A 73 -11.21 2.93 -12.02
N LEU A 74 -11.29 4.14 -12.55
CA LEU A 74 -12.38 5.09 -12.29
C LEU A 74 -13.74 4.53 -12.74
N LYS A 75 -13.84 3.97 -13.95
CA LYS A 75 -15.08 3.34 -14.46
C LYS A 75 -15.53 2.14 -13.60
N LEU A 76 -14.61 1.45 -12.96
CA LEU A 76 -14.89 0.35 -12.06
C LEU A 76 -15.29 0.80 -10.65
N GLY A 77 -15.12 2.09 -10.34
CA GLY A 77 -15.44 2.67 -9.04
C GLY A 77 -14.31 2.53 -8.02
N ILE A 78 -13.08 2.23 -8.46
CA ILE A 78 -11.90 2.22 -7.58
C ILE A 78 -11.56 3.67 -7.23
N PRO A 79 -11.53 4.05 -5.93
CA PRO A 79 -11.43 5.45 -5.54
C PRO A 79 -10.02 6.04 -5.67
N MET A 80 -8.96 5.22 -5.64
CA MET A 80 -7.59 5.73 -5.54
C MET A 80 -6.56 4.84 -6.25
N LEU A 81 -5.58 5.49 -6.91
CA LEU A 81 -4.34 4.86 -7.36
C LEU A 81 -3.20 5.16 -6.39
N ALA A 82 -2.32 4.18 -6.20
CA ALA A 82 -1.05 4.34 -5.49
C ALA A 82 0.12 4.24 -6.50
N LEU A 83 0.90 5.30 -6.62
CA LEU A 83 1.96 5.42 -7.61
C LEU A 83 3.31 4.90 -7.08
N PHE A 84 3.91 3.96 -7.79
CA PHE A 84 5.25 3.42 -7.52
C PHE A 84 6.14 3.66 -8.75
N PRO A 85 7.11 4.58 -8.68
CA PRO A 85 7.97 4.88 -9.81
C PRO A 85 9.02 3.79 -10.05
N VAL A 86 9.32 3.55 -11.32
CA VAL A 86 10.45 2.74 -11.77
C VAL A 86 11.47 3.69 -12.37
N VAL A 87 12.38 4.17 -11.54
CA VAL A 87 13.42 5.11 -11.93
C VAL A 87 14.64 4.34 -12.39
N THR A 88 15.10 4.63 -13.61
CA THR A 88 16.25 3.95 -14.22
C THR A 88 17.46 4.87 -14.36
N GLN A 89 17.24 6.18 -14.32
CA GLN A 89 18.28 7.21 -14.47
C GLN A 89 18.29 8.13 -13.27
N ASN A 90 19.38 8.89 -13.12
CA ASN A 90 19.55 9.93 -12.08
C ASN A 90 19.45 9.40 -10.63
N LYS A 91 19.74 8.12 -10.40
CA LYS A 91 19.91 7.62 -9.05
C LYS A 91 21.22 8.09 -8.47
N THR A 92 21.20 8.61 -7.24
CA THR A 92 22.37 9.12 -6.53
C THR A 92 22.41 8.58 -5.10
N GLU A 93 23.46 8.89 -4.36
CA GLU A 93 23.53 8.62 -2.92
C GLU A 93 22.58 9.52 -2.11
N LEU A 94 22.29 10.73 -2.62
CA LEU A 94 21.48 11.74 -1.95
C LEU A 94 20.02 11.78 -2.43
N ALA A 95 19.66 10.95 -3.42
CA ALA A 95 18.30 10.78 -3.93
C ALA A 95 17.62 12.08 -4.42
N GLU A 96 18.36 13.02 -5.03
CA GLU A 96 17.83 14.33 -5.45
C GLU A 96 16.67 14.23 -6.44
N GLU A 97 16.61 13.16 -7.25
CA GLU A 97 15.50 12.92 -8.17
C GLU A 97 14.16 12.71 -7.43
N ALA A 98 14.17 12.32 -6.15
CA ALA A 98 12.96 12.12 -5.34
C ALA A 98 12.12 13.38 -5.17
N TYR A 99 12.76 14.56 -5.20
CA TYR A 99 12.09 15.86 -5.06
C TYR A 99 12.31 16.79 -6.27
N ASN A 100 12.61 16.19 -7.43
CA ASN A 100 12.68 16.92 -8.69
C ASN A 100 11.24 17.27 -9.17
N PRO A 101 10.85 18.57 -9.24
CA PRO A 101 9.50 18.97 -9.62
C PRO A 101 9.13 18.59 -11.06
N GLU A 102 10.12 18.38 -11.93
CA GLU A 102 9.94 17.90 -13.30
C GLU A 102 10.17 16.40 -13.44
N GLY A 103 10.36 15.70 -12.31
CA GLY A 103 10.56 14.24 -12.27
C GLY A 103 9.31 13.44 -12.63
N LEU A 104 9.49 12.12 -12.68
CA LEU A 104 8.45 11.19 -13.12
C LEU A 104 7.17 11.32 -12.27
N VAL A 105 7.27 11.24 -10.93
CA VAL A 105 6.08 11.22 -10.06
C VAL A 105 5.30 12.53 -10.12
N PRO A 106 5.90 13.73 -9.94
CA PRO A 106 5.18 15.00 -10.07
C PRO A 106 4.50 15.17 -11.43
N THR A 107 5.16 14.77 -12.52
CA THR A 107 4.60 14.83 -13.88
C THR A 107 3.36 13.93 -14.02
N VAL A 108 3.44 12.70 -13.50
CA VAL A 108 2.30 11.76 -13.50
C VAL A 108 1.15 12.28 -12.67
N VAL A 109 1.44 12.80 -11.46
CA VAL A 109 0.41 13.37 -10.56
C VAL A 109 -0.33 14.52 -11.25
N ARG A 110 0.38 15.53 -11.79
CA ARG A 110 -0.25 16.67 -12.50
C ARG A 110 -1.15 16.19 -13.62
N THR A 111 -0.68 15.26 -14.45
CA THR A 111 -1.45 14.75 -15.59
C THR A 111 -2.70 13.97 -15.16
N LEU A 112 -2.58 13.12 -14.16
CA LEU A 112 -3.73 12.37 -13.63
C LEU A 112 -4.75 13.30 -12.97
N ARG A 113 -4.31 14.31 -12.23
CA ARG A 113 -5.20 15.32 -11.62
C ARG A 113 -5.97 16.15 -12.64
N GLU A 114 -5.31 16.49 -13.74
CA GLU A 114 -5.95 17.22 -14.85
C GLU A 114 -7.02 16.37 -15.56
N LYS A 115 -6.68 15.10 -15.87
CA LYS A 115 -7.53 14.21 -16.67
C LYS A 115 -8.60 13.49 -15.87
N PHE A 116 -8.34 13.18 -14.61
CA PHE A 116 -9.21 12.39 -13.73
C PHE A 116 -9.35 13.05 -12.34
N PRO A 117 -9.98 14.24 -12.25
CA PRO A 117 -10.05 15.00 -11.00
C PRO A 117 -10.76 14.26 -9.85
N GLU A 118 -11.62 13.29 -10.17
CA GLU A 118 -12.36 12.49 -9.20
C GLU A 118 -11.54 11.31 -8.65
N LEU A 119 -10.46 10.91 -9.34
CA LEU A 119 -9.62 9.79 -8.92
C LEU A 119 -8.62 10.26 -7.87
N GLY A 120 -8.62 9.61 -6.71
CA GLY A 120 -7.63 9.85 -5.66
C GLY A 120 -6.23 9.43 -6.11
N ILE A 121 -5.23 10.25 -5.82
CA ILE A 121 -3.83 9.96 -6.12
C ILE A 121 -3.03 9.92 -4.82
N MET A 122 -2.48 8.74 -4.55
CA MET A 122 -1.55 8.48 -3.46
C MET A 122 -0.14 8.32 -4.03
N THR A 123 0.83 8.97 -3.42
CA THR A 123 2.25 8.81 -3.77
C THR A 123 3.01 8.14 -2.64
N ASP A 124 3.84 7.19 -2.97
CA ASP A 124 4.81 6.60 -2.05
C ASP A 124 5.91 7.62 -1.75
N VAL A 125 6.27 7.78 -0.47
CA VAL A 125 7.36 8.64 -0.02
C VAL A 125 8.39 7.77 0.67
N ALA A 126 9.44 7.47 -0.08
CA ALA A 126 10.62 6.69 0.31
C ALA A 126 11.71 6.90 -0.73
N LEU A 127 12.96 6.62 -0.39
CA LEU A 127 14.09 6.93 -1.27
C LEU A 127 14.63 5.75 -2.07
N ASP A 128 14.17 4.53 -1.81
CA ASP A 128 14.67 3.32 -2.50
C ASP A 128 14.58 3.32 -4.04
N PRO A 129 13.59 3.99 -4.69
CA PRO A 129 13.59 4.13 -6.14
C PRO A 129 14.69 5.05 -6.66
N TYR A 130 15.20 5.95 -5.83
CA TYR A 130 16.08 7.07 -6.20
C TYR A 130 17.52 6.91 -5.71
N THR A 131 17.78 6.01 -4.76
CA THR A 131 19.12 5.72 -4.25
C THR A 131 19.83 4.66 -5.09
N ILE A 132 21.15 4.77 -5.21
CA ILE A 132 21.97 3.78 -5.94
C ILE A 132 22.07 2.44 -5.21
N HIS A 133 21.92 2.45 -3.89
CA HIS A 133 22.02 1.26 -3.02
C HIS A 133 20.64 0.64 -2.70
N GLY A 134 19.51 1.26 -3.08
CA GLY A 134 18.16 0.69 -2.93
C GLY A 134 17.63 0.64 -1.48
N GLN A 135 18.24 1.37 -0.53
CA GLN A 135 17.70 1.60 0.80
C GLN A 135 16.64 2.70 0.77
N ASP A 136 15.68 2.67 1.73
CA ASP A 136 14.60 3.65 1.81
C ASP A 136 15.06 5.05 2.31
N GLY A 137 16.33 5.17 2.71
CA GLY A 137 16.93 6.40 3.22
C GLY A 137 18.39 6.57 2.81
N LEU A 138 18.99 7.69 3.24
CA LEU A 138 20.40 7.97 3.05
C LEU A 138 21.25 7.07 3.94
N THR A 139 22.47 6.73 3.50
CA THR A 139 23.34 5.82 4.24
C THR A 139 24.66 6.47 4.61
N ASP A 140 25.24 6.03 5.72
CA ASP A 140 26.63 6.31 6.07
C ASP A 140 27.62 5.46 5.24
N GLU A 141 28.89 5.61 5.51
CA GLU A 141 29.99 4.86 4.87
C GLU A 141 29.94 3.34 5.11
N ASN A 142 29.21 2.88 6.15
CA ASN A 142 29.03 1.49 6.50
C ASN A 142 27.72 0.91 5.94
N GLY A 143 26.90 1.72 5.25
CA GLY A 143 25.62 1.34 4.70
C GLY A 143 24.48 1.34 5.71
N TYR A 144 24.67 1.94 6.90
CA TYR A 144 23.61 2.16 7.88
C TYR A 144 22.74 3.35 7.46
N VAL A 145 21.40 3.19 7.51
CA VAL A 145 20.47 4.25 7.13
C VAL A 145 20.41 5.31 8.21
N LEU A 146 20.67 6.55 7.82
CA LEU A 146 20.69 7.73 8.69
C LEU A 146 19.28 8.28 8.83
N ASN A 147 18.73 8.30 10.04
CA ASN A 147 17.34 8.69 10.30
C ASN A 147 17.08 10.17 9.97
N ASP A 148 17.79 11.06 10.63
CA ASP A 148 17.49 12.49 10.61
C ASP A 148 17.75 13.12 9.23
N GLU A 149 18.88 12.77 8.61
CA GLU A 149 19.24 13.22 7.26
C GLU A 149 18.25 12.71 6.20
N THR A 150 17.73 11.50 6.40
CA THR A 150 16.69 10.93 5.52
C THR A 150 15.39 11.72 5.63
N ILE A 151 14.96 12.08 6.84
CA ILE A 151 13.73 12.87 7.06
C ILE A 151 13.76 14.19 6.30
N GLU A 152 14.90 14.89 6.29
CA GLU A 152 15.02 16.14 5.53
C GLU A 152 14.73 15.98 4.04
N VAL A 153 15.13 14.84 3.46
CA VAL A 153 14.86 14.53 2.04
C VAL A 153 13.42 14.09 1.83
N LEU A 154 12.86 13.28 2.75
CA LEU A 154 11.46 12.86 2.70
C LEU A 154 10.49 14.04 2.79
N VAL A 155 10.79 15.05 3.59
CA VAL A 155 10.01 16.30 3.65
C VAL A 155 10.00 17.01 2.30
N LYS A 156 11.17 17.14 1.65
CA LYS A 156 11.27 17.74 0.31
C LYS A 156 10.47 16.94 -0.72
N GLN A 157 10.54 15.62 -0.67
CA GLN A 157 9.78 14.72 -1.55
C GLN A 157 8.28 14.89 -1.33
N ALA A 158 7.81 14.88 -0.08
CA ALA A 158 6.41 15.05 0.27
C ALA A 158 5.84 16.39 -0.22
N LEU A 159 6.56 17.49 0.00
CA LEU A 159 6.20 18.83 -0.49
C LEU A 159 6.15 18.88 -2.02
N CYS A 160 7.13 18.29 -2.70
CA CYS A 160 7.17 18.24 -4.16
C CYS A 160 5.94 17.46 -4.73
N HIS A 161 5.58 16.35 -4.10
CA HIS A 161 4.40 15.56 -4.51
C HIS A 161 3.09 16.30 -4.20
N ALA A 162 2.98 16.98 -3.06
CA ALA A 162 1.81 17.78 -2.69
C ALA A 162 1.62 18.96 -3.65
N ASP A 163 2.71 19.67 -4.01
CA ASP A 163 2.71 20.77 -4.98
C ASP A 163 2.22 20.29 -6.37
N ALA A 164 2.59 19.10 -6.78
CA ALA A 164 2.10 18.47 -8.01
C ALA A 164 0.60 18.10 -7.95
N GLY A 165 -0.03 18.10 -6.76
CA GLY A 165 -1.43 17.82 -6.54
C GLY A 165 -1.75 16.44 -5.99
N ALA A 166 -0.80 15.70 -5.43
CA ALA A 166 -1.05 14.47 -4.70
C ALA A 166 -1.98 14.73 -3.51
N GLN A 167 -3.02 13.92 -3.37
CA GLN A 167 -4.02 14.11 -2.31
C GLN A 167 -3.70 13.28 -1.06
N VAL A 168 -2.88 12.25 -1.23
CA VAL A 168 -2.39 11.38 -0.14
C VAL A 168 -0.88 11.20 -0.30
N ILE A 169 -0.16 11.57 0.74
CA ILE A 169 1.27 11.30 0.89
C ILE A 169 1.41 10.07 1.77
N ALA A 170 2.16 9.07 1.32
CA ALA A 170 2.26 7.80 2.02
C ALA A 170 3.71 7.42 2.36
N PRO A 171 4.25 7.94 3.48
CA PRO A 171 5.61 7.62 3.92
C PRO A 171 5.75 6.13 4.23
N SER A 172 6.63 5.45 3.50
CA SER A 172 6.86 4.01 3.61
C SER A 172 8.29 3.65 4.05
N ASP A 173 9.04 4.65 4.45
CA ASP A 173 10.45 4.58 4.80
C ASP A 173 10.75 4.00 6.19
N MET A 174 9.85 4.18 7.16
CA MET A 174 9.97 3.75 8.57
C MET A 174 11.02 4.53 9.39
N MET A 175 11.33 5.78 9.03
CA MET A 175 12.18 6.64 9.87
C MET A 175 11.39 7.20 11.07
N ASP A 176 12.04 7.31 12.23
CA ASP A 176 11.43 7.85 13.45
C ASP A 176 11.18 9.36 13.34
N GLY A 177 9.95 9.82 13.60
CA GLY A 177 9.59 11.25 13.59
C GLY A 177 9.28 11.82 12.19
N ARG A 178 9.33 11.00 11.12
CA ARG A 178 9.07 11.48 9.75
C ARG A 178 7.66 11.99 9.53
N ILE A 179 6.67 11.43 10.23
CA ILE A 179 5.28 11.84 10.06
C ILE A 179 5.07 13.25 10.61
N LEU A 180 5.63 13.56 11.79
CA LEU A 180 5.58 14.90 12.35
C LEU A 180 6.24 15.93 11.42
N ALA A 181 7.46 15.64 10.97
CA ALA A 181 8.21 16.56 10.10
C ALA A 181 7.47 16.84 8.78
N ILE A 182 6.90 15.79 8.15
CA ILE A 182 6.12 15.95 6.92
C ILE A 182 4.82 16.70 7.19
N ARG A 183 4.11 16.40 8.30
CA ARG A 183 2.87 17.09 8.63
C ARG A 183 3.10 18.59 8.85
N GLU A 184 4.06 18.96 9.68
CA GLU A 184 4.41 20.36 9.93
C GLU A 184 4.77 21.09 8.63
N ALA A 185 5.60 20.48 7.78
CA ALA A 185 5.98 21.08 6.51
C ALA A 185 4.79 21.26 5.55
N LEU A 186 3.86 20.31 5.48
CA LEU A 186 2.63 20.43 4.67
C LEU A 186 1.73 21.56 5.19
N GLU A 187 1.54 21.68 6.50
CA GLU A 187 0.75 22.76 7.12
C GLU A 187 1.39 24.13 6.85
N ASP A 188 2.69 24.27 7.08
CA ASP A 188 3.43 25.52 6.88
C ASP A 188 3.43 25.97 5.42
N ALA A 189 3.45 25.03 4.48
CA ALA A 189 3.35 25.30 3.04
C ALA A 189 1.90 25.53 2.56
N GLY A 190 0.89 25.38 3.43
CA GLY A 190 -0.52 25.59 3.11
C GLY A 190 -1.24 24.40 2.49
N TYR A 191 -0.61 23.20 2.45
CA TYR A 191 -1.23 21.96 1.95
C TYR A 191 -2.11 21.28 3.01
N ILE A 192 -2.93 22.03 3.71
CA ILE A 192 -3.76 21.62 4.86
C ILE A 192 -4.76 20.49 4.54
N HIS A 193 -5.03 20.22 3.27
CA HIS A 193 -5.94 19.15 2.83
C HIS A 193 -5.21 17.90 2.32
N THR A 194 -3.89 17.91 2.29
CA THR A 194 -3.09 16.73 1.93
C THR A 194 -3.07 15.75 3.11
N ARG A 195 -3.57 14.53 2.87
CA ARG A 195 -3.64 13.47 3.88
C ARG A 195 -2.30 12.76 3.97
N ILE A 196 -1.99 12.26 5.16
CA ILE A 196 -0.86 11.35 5.37
C ILE A 196 -1.41 9.95 5.66
N MET A 197 -1.07 8.98 4.80
CA MET A 197 -1.25 7.55 5.06
C MET A 197 0.10 6.96 5.46
N ALA A 198 0.33 6.84 6.75
CA ALA A 198 1.60 6.34 7.26
C ALA A 198 1.69 4.81 7.14
N TYR A 199 2.77 4.30 6.59
CA TYR A 199 3.11 2.86 6.69
C TYR A 199 3.62 2.58 8.10
N SER A 200 2.74 2.69 9.07
CA SER A 200 3.09 2.66 10.51
C SER A 200 3.57 1.29 10.99
N ALA A 201 3.05 0.22 10.39
CA ALA A 201 3.41 -1.15 10.74
C ALA A 201 3.97 -1.89 9.52
N LYS A 202 5.19 -1.55 9.12
CA LYS A 202 5.90 -2.18 7.99
C LYS A 202 6.99 -3.12 8.49
N TYR A 203 6.87 -4.39 8.12
CA TYR A 203 7.76 -5.46 8.57
C TYR A 203 8.86 -5.79 7.57
N ALA A 204 10.02 -6.21 8.06
CA ALA A 204 11.10 -6.78 7.24
C ALA A 204 10.68 -8.17 6.73
N SER A 205 9.97 -8.20 5.61
CA SER A 205 9.25 -9.39 5.14
C SER A 205 9.90 -10.06 3.93
N ALA A 206 9.84 -11.39 3.91
CA ALA A 206 10.18 -12.21 2.74
C ALA A 206 9.19 -12.03 1.57
N PHE A 207 7.97 -11.52 1.84
CA PHE A 207 6.94 -11.32 0.83
C PHE A 207 7.15 -10.11 -0.10
N TYR A 208 8.27 -9.37 0.02
CA TYR A 208 8.60 -8.26 -0.87
C TYR A 208 9.42 -8.64 -2.11
N GLY A 209 9.79 -9.92 -2.26
CA GLY A 209 10.62 -10.36 -3.39
C GLY A 209 10.15 -9.89 -4.76
N PRO A 210 8.88 -10.15 -5.16
CA PRO A 210 8.37 -9.74 -6.47
C PRO A 210 8.27 -8.21 -6.65
N PHE A 211 8.09 -7.42 -5.58
CA PHE A 211 8.11 -5.96 -5.65
C PHE A 211 9.49 -5.44 -6.07
N ARG A 212 10.56 -6.01 -5.54
CA ARG A 212 11.93 -5.64 -5.92
C ARG A 212 12.20 -5.89 -7.40
N ASP A 213 11.63 -6.98 -7.94
CA ASP A 213 11.64 -7.24 -9.38
C ASP A 213 10.85 -6.16 -10.12
N ALA A 214 9.64 -5.82 -9.66
CA ALA A 214 8.76 -4.84 -10.29
C ALA A 214 9.36 -3.43 -10.39
N VAL A 215 10.06 -2.96 -9.35
CA VAL A 215 10.72 -1.63 -9.35
C VAL A 215 12.17 -1.68 -9.86
N GLY A 216 12.68 -2.84 -10.26
CA GLY A 216 14.04 -3.00 -10.78
C GLY A 216 15.13 -2.82 -9.72
N SER A 217 14.80 -2.93 -8.43
CA SER A 217 15.75 -2.73 -7.32
C SER A 217 16.42 -4.01 -6.82
N SER A 218 16.09 -5.16 -7.38
CA SER A 218 16.62 -6.47 -6.97
C SER A 218 18.14 -6.59 -7.08
N GLY A 219 18.77 -5.83 -7.99
CA GLY A 219 20.22 -5.78 -8.16
C GLY A 219 20.94 -4.77 -7.25
N ASN A 220 20.24 -3.75 -6.75
CA ASN A 220 20.87 -2.62 -6.05
C ASN A 220 21.10 -2.90 -4.56
N LEU A 221 20.18 -3.63 -3.90
CA LEU A 221 20.28 -3.93 -2.46
C LEU A 221 21.42 -4.93 -2.14
N GLY A 222 21.89 -5.71 -3.12
CA GLY A 222 22.98 -6.67 -2.95
C GLY A 222 22.69 -7.65 -1.81
N LYS A 223 23.60 -7.72 -0.80
CA LYS A 223 23.47 -8.52 0.42
C LYS A 223 22.90 -7.73 1.62
N ALA A 224 22.65 -6.41 1.46
CA ALA A 224 22.08 -5.58 2.51
C ALA A 224 20.61 -5.96 2.77
N ASP A 225 20.16 -5.72 4.00
CA ASP A 225 18.76 -5.90 4.38
C ASP A 225 18.20 -4.57 4.93
N LYS A 226 16.91 -4.57 5.28
CA LYS A 226 16.19 -3.38 5.79
C LYS A 226 15.78 -3.54 7.26
N LYS A 227 16.40 -4.46 7.99
CA LYS A 227 16.03 -4.80 9.38
C LYS A 227 16.39 -3.75 10.40
N THR A 228 17.25 -2.78 10.04
CA THR A 228 17.62 -1.68 10.94
C THR A 228 16.52 -0.64 11.10
N TYR A 229 15.49 -0.69 10.24
CA TYR A 229 14.35 0.25 10.28
C TYR A 229 12.99 -0.39 9.99
N GLN A 230 12.90 -1.55 9.35
CA GLN A 230 11.64 -2.32 9.25
C GLN A 230 11.51 -3.28 10.41
N MET A 231 10.29 -3.42 10.95
CA MET A 231 10.02 -4.23 12.14
C MET A 231 10.32 -5.72 11.94
N ASP A 232 10.68 -6.38 13.03
CA ASP A 232 10.85 -7.84 13.07
C ASP A 232 9.48 -8.54 12.89
N PRO A 233 9.37 -9.52 11.96
CA PRO A 233 8.15 -10.29 11.74
C PRO A 233 7.60 -11.02 12.98
N ALA A 234 8.42 -11.23 14.00
CA ALA A 234 8.01 -11.86 15.25
C ALA A 234 7.27 -10.93 16.21
N ASN A 235 7.31 -9.59 15.98
CA ASN A 235 6.79 -8.60 16.90
C ASN A 235 5.38 -8.14 16.51
N THR A 236 4.50 -8.00 17.49
CA THR A 236 3.15 -7.46 17.29
C THR A 236 2.86 -6.28 18.22
N ASN A 237 3.45 -6.22 19.42
CA ASN A 237 3.30 -5.09 20.34
C ASN A 237 4.01 -3.84 19.83
N GLU A 238 5.16 -4.00 19.19
CA GLU A 238 5.92 -2.93 18.54
C GLU A 238 5.05 -2.17 17.54
N ALA A 239 4.26 -2.89 16.72
CA ALA A 239 3.33 -2.27 15.78
C ALA A 239 2.33 -1.31 16.43
N LEU A 240 1.87 -1.58 17.65
CA LEU A 240 0.98 -0.67 18.36
C LEU A 240 1.70 0.60 18.83
N HIS A 241 2.99 0.49 19.19
CA HIS A 241 3.80 1.65 19.54
C HIS A 241 4.07 2.53 18.32
N GLU A 242 4.47 1.95 17.20
CA GLU A 242 4.70 2.66 15.93
C GLU A 242 3.43 3.39 15.45
N VAL A 243 2.29 2.69 15.46
CA VAL A 243 1.01 3.29 15.08
C VAL A 243 0.60 4.42 16.02
N ALA A 244 0.81 4.26 17.33
CA ALA A 244 0.49 5.31 18.31
C ALA A 244 1.33 6.58 18.07
N LEU A 245 2.62 6.43 17.77
CA LEU A 245 3.52 7.54 17.44
C LEU A 245 3.08 8.23 16.16
N ASP A 246 2.88 7.50 15.07
CA ASP A 246 2.46 8.08 13.80
C ASP A 246 1.12 8.84 13.90
N ILE A 247 0.15 8.34 14.69
CA ILE A 247 -1.11 9.05 14.95
C ILE A 247 -0.85 10.35 15.73
N GLN A 248 0.00 10.32 16.76
CA GLN A 248 0.37 11.51 17.53
C GLN A 248 1.11 12.55 16.69
N GLU A 249 1.89 12.09 15.75
CA GLU A 249 2.65 12.89 14.78
C GLU A 249 1.79 13.50 13.67
N GLY A 250 0.52 13.09 13.53
CA GLY A 250 -0.42 13.69 12.60
C GLY A 250 -0.75 12.85 11.36
N ALA A 251 -0.60 11.52 11.42
CA ALA A 251 -1.14 10.64 10.41
C ALA A 251 -2.67 10.65 10.41
N ASP A 252 -3.28 10.81 9.23
CA ASP A 252 -4.74 10.72 9.05
C ASP A 252 -5.20 9.27 8.92
N MET A 253 -4.32 8.42 8.40
CA MET A 253 -4.55 7.02 8.08
C MET A 253 -3.30 6.21 8.39
N VAL A 254 -3.48 4.96 8.80
CA VAL A 254 -2.36 4.05 9.11
C VAL A 254 -2.46 2.78 8.27
N MET A 255 -1.31 2.21 7.91
CA MET A 255 -1.22 1.01 7.07
C MET A 255 -0.37 -0.07 7.71
N VAL A 256 -0.84 -1.31 7.61
CA VAL A 256 -0.10 -2.53 7.95
C VAL A 256 0.42 -3.17 6.66
N LYS A 257 1.72 -3.46 6.60
CA LYS A 257 2.40 -4.05 5.45
C LYS A 257 3.44 -5.10 5.90
N PRO A 258 3.38 -6.34 5.43
CA PRO A 258 2.38 -6.97 4.55
C PRO A 258 0.99 -7.11 5.16
N GLY A 259 0.05 -7.65 4.41
CA GLY A 259 -1.35 -7.75 4.79
C GLY A 259 -1.79 -9.13 5.31
N LEU A 260 -2.00 -10.15 4.44
CA LEU A 260 -2.56 -11.45 4.83
C LEU A 260 -1.80 -12.16 5.97
N PRO A 261 -0.44 -12.16 6.00
CA PRO A 261 0.30 -12.77 7.10
C PRO A 261 0.22 -11.98 8.42
N TYR A 262 -0.35 -10.77 8.41
CA TYR A 262 -0.41 -9.82 9.53
C TYR A 262 -1.84 -9.35 9.84
N LEU A 263 -2.87 -10.17 9.54
CA LEU A 263 -4.28 -9.86 9.85
C LEU A 263 -4.52 -9.70 11.35
N ASP A 264 -3.74 -10.37 12.18
CA ASP A 264 -3.73 -10.19 13.64
C ASP A 264 -3.29 -8.76 14.02
N VAL A 265 -2.28 -8.23 13.36
CA VAL A 265 -1.81 -6.84 13.55
C VAL A 265 -2.86 -5.85 13.07
N VAL A 266 -3.46 -6.06 11.88
CA VAL A 266 -4.57 -5.25 11.36
C VAL A 266 -5.71 -5.20 12.38
N ARG A 267 -6.10 -6.34 12.94
CA ARG A 267 -7.17 -6.44 13.93
C ARG A 267 -6.81 -5.68 15.20
N ARG A 268 -5.59 -5.86 15.72
CA ARG A 268 -5.13 -5.20 16.93
C ARG A 268 -5.09 -3.68 16.78
N VAL A 269 -4.54 -3.18 15.68
CA VAL A 269 -4.47 -1.74 15.37
C VAL A 269 -5.89 -1.15 15.30
N LYS A 270 -6.80 -1.81 14.57
CA LYS A 270 -8.18 -1.34 14.45
C LYS A 270 -8.92 -1.32 15.79
N ASP A 271 -8.74 -2.34 16.61
CA ASP A 271 -9.39 -2.43 17.92
C ASP A 271 -8.85 -1.40 18.93
N GLU A 272 -7.53 -1.16 18.91
CA GLU A 272 -6.88 -0.25 19.84
C GLU A 272 -7.16 1.22 19.53
N PHE A 273 -7.04 1.62 18.26
CA PHE A 273 -7.04 3.04 17.89
C PHE A 273 -8.33 3.51 17.23
N GLY A 274 -9.08 2.64 16.56
CA GLY A 274 -10.31 2.99 15.85
C GLY A 274 -10.14 3.93 14.65
N VAL A 275 -8.91 4.31 14.28
CA VAL A 275 -8.60 5.18 13.15
C VAL A 275 -8.79 4.46 11.82
N PRO A 276 -8.83 5.18 10.67
CA PRO A 276 -8.79 4.56 9.35
C PRO A 276 -7.54 3.70 9.20
N THR A 277 -7.75 2.37 9.08
CA THR A 277 -6.70 1.35 9.06
C THR A 277 -6.70 0.64 7.71
N TYR A 278 -5.56 0.68 7.03
CA TYR A 278 -5.37 0.07 5.72
C TYR A 278 -4.42 -1.11 5.80
N ALA A 279 -4.48 -1.96 4.79
CA ALA A 279 -3.55 -3.09 4.69
C ALA A 279 -3.07 -3.23 3.24
N TYR A 280 -1.82 -3.63 3.06
CA TYR A 280 -1.25 -3.89 1.74
C TYR A 280 -1.14 -5.40 1.49
N GLN A 281 -1.96 -5.93 0.58
CA GLN A 281 -1.74 -7.25 0.00
C GLN A 281 -0.55 -7.14 -0.96
N VAL A 282 0.64 -7.45 -0.44
CA VAL A 282 1.90 -7.17 -1.14
C VAL A 282 2.19 -8.15 -2.29
N SER A 283 3.22 -7.85 -3.04
CA SER A 283 3.62 -8.57 -4.25
C SER A 283 3.81 -10.07 -4.07
N GLY A 284 4.41 -10.50 -2.95
CA GLY A 284 4.59 -11.93 -2.64
C GLY A 284 3.29 -12.64 -2.30
N GLU A 285 2.35 -11.95 -1.64
CA GLU A 285 1.00 -12.48 -1.40
C GLU A 285 0.26 -12.68 -2.72
N TYR A 286 0.30 -11.65 -3.58
CA TYR A 286 -0.27 -11.73 -4.94
C TYR A 286 0.34 -12.87 -5.74
N ALA A 287 1.68 -12.96 -5.81
CA ALA A 287 2.39 -13.98 -6.56
C ALA A 287 2.08 -15.40 -6.04
N MET A 288 1.98 -15.59 -4.74
CA MET A 288 1.63 -16.87 -4.10
C MET A 288 0.22 -17.33 -4.51
N LEU A 289 -0.77 -16.42 -4.46
CA LEU A 289 -2.14 -16.72 -4.87
C LEU A 289 -2.22 -16.99 -6.38
N GLN A 290 -1.56 -16.18 -7.21
CA GLN A 290 -1.51 -16.37 -8.65
C GLN A 290 -0.86 -17.71 -9.02
N ALA A 291 0.20 -18.11 -8.37
CA ALA A 291 0.82 -19.40 -8.62
C ALA A 291 -0.14 -20.56 -8.34
N ALA A 292 -0.89 -20.52 -7.23
CA ALA A 292 -1.87 -21.54 -6.90
C ALA A 292 -3.08 -21.54 -7.88
N ILE A 293 -3.53 -20.38 -8.33
CA ILE A 293 -4.59 -20.22 -9.31
C ILE A 293 -4.15 -20.77 -10.67
N GLN A 294 -2.98 -20.38 -11.16
CA GLN A 294 -2.44 -20.84 -12.46
C GLN A 294 -2.22 -22.35 -12.54
N ASN A 295 -1.88 -22.97 -11.41
CA ASN A 295 -1.75 -24.43 -11.33
C ASN A 295 -3.11 -25.13 -11.16
N GLY A 296 -4.23 -24.41 -11.12
CA GLY A 296 -5.57 -24.99 -10.97
C GLY A 296 -5.86 -25.55 -9.57
N TRP A 297 -5.05 -25.19 -8.58
CA TRP A 297 -5.25 -25.67 -7.19
C TRP A 297 -6.29 -24.85 -6.44
N LEU A 298 -6.46 -23.59 -6.81
CA LEU A 298 -7.46 -22.68 -6.26
C LEU A 298 -8.32 -22.08 -7.37
N ASP A 299 -9.62 -21.88 -7.08
CA ASP A 299 -10.54 -21.16 -7.95
C ASP A 299 -10.21 -19.65 -7.93
N SER A 300 -10.00 -19.03 -9.08
CA SER A 300 -9.55 -17.65 -9.20
C SER A 300 -10.51 -16.66 -8.53
N GLU A 301 -11.80 -16.65 -8.97
CA GLU A 301 -12.78 -15.67 -8.50
C GLU A 301 -13.01 -15.77 -6.99
N LYS A 302 -13.16 -17.00 -6.49
CA LYS A 302 -13.39 -17.24 -5.05
C LYS A 302 -12.16 -16.85 -4.21
N THR A 303 -10.97 -17.22 -4.67
CA THR A 303 -9.71 -16.94 -3.93
C THR A 303 -9.46 -15.44 -3.83
N ILE A 304 -9.63 -14.69 -4.92
CA ILE A 304 -9.47 -13.25 -4.94
C ILE A 304 -10.45 -12.60 -3.95
N LEU A 305 -11.74 -12.89 -4.09
CA LEU A 305 -12.75 -12.26 -3.24
C LEU A 305 -12.61 -12.66 -1.77
N GLU A 306 -12.32 -13.95 -1.47
CA GLU A 306 -12.15 -14.41 -0.09
C GLU A 306 -10.92 -13.82 0.57
N SER A 307 -9.78 -13.73 -0.15
CA SER A 307 -8.56 -13.11 0.38
C SER A 307 -8.78 -11.64 0.75
N LEU A 308 -9.47 -10.88 -0.11
CA LEU A 308 -9.79 -9.47 0.17
C LEU A 308 -10.84 -9.31 1.28
N LEU A 309 -11.83 -10.19 1.33
CA LEU A 309 -12.81 -10.20 2.42
C LEU A 309 -12.15 -10.52 3.79
N ALA A 310 -11.05 -11.28 3.80
CA ALA A 310 -10.29 -11.54 5.02
C ALA A 310 -9.73 -10.26 5.65
N PHE A 311 -9.28 -9.30 4.83
CA PHE A 311 -8.86 -7.98 5.30
C PHE A 311 -10.02 -7.20 5.93
N LYS A 312 -11.18 -7.18 5.28
CA LYS A 312 -12.38 -6.53 5.81
C LYS A 312 -12.80 -7.14 7.14
N ARG A 313 -12.78 -8.46 7.26
CA ARG A 313 -13.07 -9.18 8.50
C ARG A 313 -12.06 -8.88 9.61
N ALA A 314 -10.79 -8.64 9.26
CA ALA A 314 -9.78 -8.20 10.21
C ALA A 314 -9.95 -6.74 10.65
N GLY A 315 -10.78 -5.95 9.95
CA GLY A 315 -11.07 -4.56 10.30
C GLY A 315 -10.42 -3.51 9.40
N ALA A 316 -9.81 -3.91 8.29
CA ALA A 316 -9.27 -2.95 7.32
C ALA A 316 -10.40 -2.12 6.68
N ASP A 317 -10.22 -0.79 6.65
CA ASP A 317 -11.11 0.14 5.97
C ASP A 317 -10.87 0.13 4.46
N GLY A 318 -9.61 -0.05 4.03
CA GLY A 318 -9.25 -0.19 2.64
C GLY A 318 -8.05 -1.11 2.44
N ILE A 319 -7.87 -1.58 1.21
CA ILE A 319 -6.89 -2.60 0.83
C ILE A 319 -6.12 -2.14 -0.40
N LEU A 320 -4.81 -1.99 -0.26
CA LEU A 320 -3.90 -1.84 -1.39
C LEU A 320 -3.68 -3.24 -1.98
N THR A 321 -4.08 -3.45 -3.23
CA THR A 321 -3.99 -4.77 -3.85
C THR A 321 -3.84 -4.71 -5.36
N TYR A 322 -2.98 -5.55 -5.91
CA TYR A 322 -2.83 -5.75 -7.35
C TYR A 322 -4.05 -6.41 -8.00
N TYR A 323 -4.94 -7.01 -7.20
CA TYR A 323 -6.22 -7.55 -7.66
C TYR A 323 -7.32 -6.50 -7.81
N ALA A 324 -7.07 -5.20 -7.56
CA ALA A 324 -8.12 -4.18 -7.49
C ALA A 324 -9.03 -4.16 -8.73
N ILE A 325 -8.46 -4.14 -9.93
CA ILE A 325 -9.22 -4.14 -11.20
C ILE A 325 -10.04 -5.43 -11.36
N GLU A 326 -9.43 -6.58 -11.11
CA GLU A 326 -10.09 -7.88 -11.25
C GLU A 326 -11.20 -8.06 -10.21
N ALA A 327 -10.92 -7.73 -8.95
CA ALA A 327 -11.90 -7.76 -7.87
C ALA A 327 -13.10 -6.83 -8.13
N ALA A 328 -12.85 -5.60 -8.58
CA ALA A 328 -13.92 -4.65 -8.91
C ALA A 328 -14.81 -5.17 -10.06
N LYS A 329 -14.24 -5.84 -11.06
CA LYS A 329 -15.01 -6.51 -12.12
C LYS A 329 -15.88 -7.65 -11.57
N LEU A 330 -15.34 -8.44 -10.65
CA LEU A 330 -16.07 -9.55 -10.02
C LEU A 330 -17.21 -9.05 -9.13
N LEU A 331 -17.03 -7.94 -8.44
CA LEU A 331 -18.04 -7.33 -7.56
C LEU A 331 -19.21 -6.69 -8.32
N LYS A 332 -19.04 -6.40 -9.63
CA LYS A 332 -20.11 -5.88 -10.50
C LYS A 332 -20.99 -6.97 -11.12
N LYS A 333 -20.59 -8.24 -11.05
CA LYS A 333 -21.40 -9.38 -11.49
C LYS A 333 -22.52 -9.69 -10.50
#